data_e0f324a6e5dd61a4ebdcda851e233398
#
_entry.id   e0f324a6e5dd61a4ebdcda851e233398
#
_cell.length_a   1.000
_cell.length_b   1.000
_cell.length_c   1.000
_cell.angle_alpha   90.00
_cell.angle_beta   90.00
_cell.angle_gamma   90.00
#
_symmetry.space_group_name_H-M   'P 1'
#
loop_
_entity.id
_entity.type
_entity.pdbx_description
1 polymer ?
#
loop_
_entity_poly.entity_id
_entity_poly.type
_entity_poly.pdbx_seq_one_letter_code
_entity_poly.pdbx_strand_id
1 'polypeptide(L)'
;MLSSKLTVGVHILTLLALTPDQAQTSEYIAGSVNTNPVVIRRLLGRLREAGMVESQGGIGGGWRLKVPAGRITLLDVLRAVEPQGETIALHRSVPNPLCPVGRNIQDVLTEIYGEVERQMDEQLAKTTIAGVLGSVQKRERA
;
A
#
# COMPACT_ATOMS: atom_id res chain seq x y z
N MET A 1 -13.35 -1.93 -6.69
CA MET A 1 -13.13 -2.10 -5.23
C MET A 1 -11.65 -1.96 -4.94
N LEU A 2 -11.33 -1.20 -3.93
CA LEU A 2 -9.94 -1.06 -3.48
C LEU A 2 -9.52 -2.33 -2.72
N SER A 3 -8.32 -2.83 -3.01
CA SER A 3 -7.79 -4.00 -2.31
C SER A 3 -7.22 -3.60 -0.95
N SER A 4 -7.04 -4.57 -0.07
CA SER A 4 -6.42 -4.35 1.23
C SER A 4 -4.89 -4.28 1.18
N LYS A 5 -4.29 -4.41 0.00
CA LYS A 5 -2.83 -4.41 -0.14
C LYS A 5 -2.18 -3.13 0.36
N LEU A 6 -2.76 -1.98 0.03
CA LEU A 6 -2.28 -0.70 0.54
C LEU A 6 -2.31 -0.68 2.07
N THR A 7 -3.44 -1.04 2.65
CA THR A 7 -3.64 -1.04 4.10
C THR A 7 -2.62 -1.94 4.79
N VAL A 8 -2.44 -3.16 4.29
CA VAL A 8 -1.47 -4.11 4.86
C VAL A 8 -0.04 -3.64 4.64
N GLY A 9 0.26 -3.09 3.47
CA GLY A 9 1.59 -2.51 3.20
C GLY A 9 1.94 -1.38 4.15
N VAL A 10 1.01 -0.47 4.39
CA VAL A 10 1.18 0.62 5.37
C VAL A 10 1.38 0.06 6.78
N HIS A 11 0.61 -0.97 7.16
CA HIS A 11 0.73 -1.62 8.47
C HIS A 11 2.13 -2.21 8.64
N ILE A 12 2.62 -2.97 7.65
CA ILE A 12 3.95 -3.56 7.68
C ILE A 12 5.02 -2.49 7.91
N LEU A 13 5.00 -1.44 7.09
CA LEU A 13 6.02 -0.38 7.17
C LEU A 13 5.95 0.40 8.48
N THR A 14 4.74 0.63 9.00
CA THR A 14 4.55 1.31 10.29
C THR A 14 5.12 0.46 11.43
N LEU A 15 4.88 -0.86 11.38
CA LEU A 15 5.43 -1.78 12.38
C LEU A 15 6.96 -1.79 12.34
N LEU A 16 7.56 -1.83 11.15
CA LEU A 16 9.02 -1.78 11.01
C LEU A 16 9.59 -0.43 11.47
N ALA A 17 8.84 0.65 11.24
CA ALA A 17 9.25 1.99 11.70
C ALA A 17 9.23 2.13 13.22
N LEU A 18 8.40 1.35 13.91
CA LEU A 18 8.33 1.36 15.37
C LEU A 18 9.63 0.88 16.02
N THR A 19 10.32 -0.07 15.37
CA THR A 19 11.56 -0.66 15.85
C THR A 19 12.64 -0.63 14.75
N PRO A 20 13.13 0.57 14.37
CA PRO A 20 13.99 0.70 13.17
C PRO A 20 15.34 -0.02 13.30
N ASP A 21 15.81 -0.24 14.52
CA ASP A 21 17.10 -0.89 14.79
C ASP A 21 16.99 -2.41 14.95
N GLN A 22 15.79 -2.96 14.77
CA GLN A 22 15.53 -4.37 15.03
C GLN A 22 14.78 -4.99 13.84
N ALA A 23 15.34 -6.06 13.27
CA ALA A 23 14.68 -6.80 12.20
C ALA A 23 13.49 -7.59 12.76
N GLN A 24 12.41 -7.67 11.98
CA GLN A 24 11.20 -8.39 12.37
C GLN A 24 10.93 -9.52 11.38
N THR A 25 10.56 -10.69 11.91
CA THR A 25 10.23 -11.85 11.08
C THR A 25 8.88 -11.69 10.40
N SER A 26 8.68 -12.41 9.28
CA SER A 26 7.38 -12.44 8.59
C SER A 26 6.28 -12.93 9.52
N GLU A 27 6.59 -13.89 10.38
CA GLU A 27 5.64 -14.46 11.35
C GLU A 27 5.21 -13.42 12.38
N TYR A 28 6.16 -12.66 12.90
CA TYR A 28 5.85 -11.57 13.84
C TYR A 28 4.97 -10.51 13.18
N ILE A 29 5.32 -10.11 11.96
CA ILE A 29 4.55 -9.13 11.20
C ILE A 29 3.13 -9.66 10.94
N ALA A 30 3.03 -10.91 10.50
CA ALA A 30 1.73 -11.56 10.25
C ALA A 30 0.86 -11.60 11.51
N GLY A 31 1.48 -11.80 12.66
CA GLY A 31 0.77 -11.76 13.95
C GLY A 31 0.19 -10.38 14.25
N SER A 32 0.95 -9.31 13.96
CA SER A 32 0.47 -7.94 14.14
C SER A 32 -0.69 -7.61 13.20
N VAL A 33 -0.58 -8.01 11.94
CA VAL A 33 -1.62 -7.78 10.93
C VAL A 33 -2.82 -8.69 11.12
N ASN A 34 -2.61 -9.83 11.77
CA ASN A 34 -3.57 -10.92 11.94
C ASN A 34 -3.93 -11.56 10.60
N THR A 35 -2.91 -11.95 9.87
CA THR A 35 -3.04 -12.60 8.55
C THR A 35 -2.00 -13.71 8.37
N ASN A 36 -2.07 -14.39 7.24
CA ASN A 36 -1.17 -15.48 6.88
C ASN A 36 0.22 -14.94 6.51
N PRO A 37 1.33 -15.53 7.02
CA PRO A 37 2.68 -15.10 6.66
C PRO A 37 2.99 -15.11 5.16
N VAL A 38 2.32 -15.95 4.37
CA VAL A 38 2.48 -16.01 2.92
C VAL A 38 2.07 -14.68 2.28
N VAL A 39 0.96 -14.09 2.73
CA VAL A 39 0.49 -12.79 2.28
C VAL A 39 1.52 -11.71 2.62
N ILE A 40 2.04 -11.75 3.84
CA ILE A 40 3.06 -10.79 4.30
C ILE A 40 4.34 -10.90 3.46
N ARG A 41 4.84 -12.11 3.22
CA ARG A 41 6.06 -12.31 2.40
C ARG A 41 5.89 -11.79 0.99
N ARG A 42 4.70 -11.97 0.40
CA ARG A 42 4.41 -11.46 -0.94
C ARG A 42 4.48 -9.94 -0.98
N LEU A 43 3.87 -9.27 -0.01
CA LEU A 43 3.90 -7.81 0.08
C LEU A 43 5.30 -7.30 0.41
N LEU A 44 6.02 -7.96 1.31
CA LEU A 44 7.41 -7.61 1.61
C LEU A 44 8.28 -7.69 0.35
N GLY A 45 8.06 -8.69 -0.50
CA GLY A 45 8.76 -8.80 -1.78
C GLY A 45 8.54 -7.57 -2.67
N ARG A 46 7.31 -7.09 -2.76
CA ARG A 46 6.98 -5.89 -3.54
C ARG A 46 7.58 -4.63 -2.93
N LEU A 47 7.54 -4.51 -1.62
CA LEU A 47 8.15 -3.38 -0.91
C LEU A 47 9.68 -3.38 -1.05
N ARG A 48 10.30 -4.57 -1.07
CA ARG A 48 11.74 -4.71 -1.31
C ARG A 48 12.11 -4.28 -2.72
N GLU A 49 11.35 -4.69 -3.72
CA GLU A 49 11.56 -4.28 -5.11
C GLU A 49 11.48 -2.76 -5.26
N ALA A 50 10.62 -2.12 -4.47
CA ALA A 50 10.48 -0.67 -4.46
C ALA A 50 11.56 0.04 -3.62
N GLY A 51 12.45 -0.71 -2.97
CA GLY A 51 13.55 -0.13 -2.20
C GLY A 51 13.19 0.36 -0.81
N MET A 52 12.02 -0.03 -0.28
CA MET A 52 11.54 0.44 1.01
C MET A 52 11.99 -0.41 2.19
N VAL A 53 12.18 -1.70 1.95
CA VAL A 53 12.60 -2.66 2.99
C VAL A 53 13.75 -3.51 2.49
N GLU A 54 14.47 -4.11 3.44
CA GLU A 54 15.53 -5.08 3.15
C GLU A 54 15.41 -6.24 4.13
N SER A 55 15.90 -7.41 3.70
CA SER A 55 15.92 -8.59 4.54
C SER A 55 17.32 -8.85 5.04
N GLN A 56 17.40 -9.42 6.24
CA GLN A 56 18.65 -9.84 6.89
C GLN A 56 18.48 -11.30 7.30
N GLY A 57 19.41 -12.15 6.87
CA GLY A 57 19.37 -13.58 7.20
C GLY A 57 20.01 -13.88 8.54
N GLY A 58 19.92 -15.17 8.92
CA GLY A 58 20.55 -15.69 10.12
C GLY A 58 19.77 -15.44 11.41
N ILE A 59 20.42 -15.70 12.53
CA ILE A 59 19.84 -15.51 13.87
C ILE A 59 19.65 -14.00 14.10
N GLY A 60 18.46 -13.61 14.56
CA GLY A 60 18.11 -12.20 14.73
C GLY A 60 17.76 -11.51 13.42
N GLY A 61 17.67 -12.27 12.33
CA GLY A 61 17.31 -11.76 11.01
C GLY A 61 15.83 -11.46 10.86
N GLY A 62 15.47 -10.99 9.70
CA GLY A 62 14.11 -10.61 9.34
C GLY A 62 14.12 -9.39 8.43
N TRP A 63 13.12 -8.53 8.58
CA TRP A 63 12.91 -7.38 7.72
C TRP A 63 13.05 -6.08 8.50
N ARG A 64 13.59 -5.07 7.84
CA ARG A 64 13.71 -3.71 8.38
C ARG A 64 13.51 -2.68 7.27
N LEU A 65 13.25 -1.45 7.66
CA LEU A 65 13.19 -0.35 6.69
C LEU A 65 14.57 -0.11 6.09
N LYS A 66 14.62 0.09 4.78
CA LYS A 66 15.83 0.46 4.06
C LYS A 66 16.01 1.98 3.99
N VAL A 67 14.90 2.72 4.05
CA VAL A 67 14.88 4.18 4.01
C VAL A 67 14.10 4.72 5.19
N PRO A 68 14.35 5.97 5.61
CA PRO A 68 13.61 6.56 6.74
C PRO A 68 12.11 6.61 6.51
N ALA A 69 11.33 6.33 7.55
CA ALA A 69 9.86 6.33 7.49
C ALA A 69 9.28 7.66 7.01
N GLY A 70 9.96 8.78 7.28
CA GLY A 70 9.53 10.10 6.83
C GLY A 70 9.69 10.34 5.33
N ARG A 71 10.38 9.45 4.63
CA ARG A 71 10.56 9.51 3.17
C ARG A 71 9.65 8.57 2.40
N ILE A 72 8.83 7.79 3.08
CA ILE A 72 7.89 6.87 2.44
C ILE A 72 6.50 7.45 2.58
N THR A 73 5.88 7.86 1.47
CA THR A 73 4.49 8.32 1.46
C THR A 73 3.54 7.16 1.24
N LEU A 74 2.27 7.34 1.58
CA LEU A 74 1.25 6.33 1.30
C LEU A 74 1.08 6.12 -0.21
N LEU A 75 1.33 7.15 -1.01
CA LEU A 75 1.33 7.02 -2.47
C LEU A 75 2.45 6.08 -2.93
N ASP A 76 3.65 6.21 -2.36
CA ASP A 76 4.76 5.31 -2.67
C ASP A 76 4.39 3.86 -2.37
N VAL A 77 3.72 3.63 -1.23
CA VAL A 77 3.28 2.29 -0.84
C VAL A 77 2.24 1.75 -1.83
N LEU A 78 1.26 2.57 -2.20
CA LEU A 78 0.24 2.17 -3.17
C LEU A 78 0.87 1.72 -4.49
N ARG A 79 1.80 2.51 -5.01
CA ARG A 79 2.50 2.19 -6.27
C ARG A 79 3.34 0.94 -6.17
N ALA A 80 3.88 0.64 -5.01
CA ALA A 80 4.66 -0.58 -4.79
C ALA A 80 3.79 -1.83 -4.76
N VAL A 81 2.63 -1.77 -4.10
CA VAL A 81 1.76 -2.94 -3.91
C VAL A 81 0.71 -3.10 -5.00
N GLU A 82 0.39 -2.02 -5.72
CA GLU A 82 -0.58 -2.00 -6.83
C GLU A 82 0.06 -1.31 -8.05
N PRO A 83 1.06 -1.93 -8.67
CA PRO A 83 1.78 -1.27 -9.77
C PRO A 83 0.92 -1.01 -11.01
N GLN A 84 -0.20 -1.70 -11.16
CA GLN A 84 -1.11 -1.50 -12.28
C GLN A 84 -1.91 -0.20 -12.20
N GLY A 85 -2.00 0.41 -11.02
CA GLY A 85 -2.54 1.75 -10.84
C GLY A 85 -4.05 1.91 -10.94
N GLU A 86 -4.80 0.85 -11.23
CA GLU A 86 -6.25 0.93 -11.36
C GLU A 86 -6.94 0.77 -10.02
N THR A 87 -7.68 1.81 -9.62
CA THR A 87 -8.39 1.83 -8.34
C THR A 87 -9.87 1.56 -8.51
N ILE A 88 -10.46 2.03 -9.61
CA ILE A 88 -11.89 1.86 -9.89
C ILE A 88 -12.02 1.09 -11.19
N ALA A 89 -12.68 -0.06 -11.12
CA ALA A 89 -12.85 -0.94 -12.27
C ALA A 89 -13.99 -0.46 -13.16
N LEU A 90 -13.81 -0.58 -14.48
CA LEU A 90 -14.85 -0.39 -15.45
C LEU A 90 -15.63 -1.71 -15.66
N HIS A 91 -16.56 -1.71 -16.61
CA HIS A 91 -17.34 -2.90 -16.97
C HIS A 91 -16.42 -4.06 -17.33
N ARG A 92 -16.79 -5.27 -16.93
CA ARG A 92 -16.05 -6.48 -17.32
C ARG A 92 -16.23 -6.83 -18.79
N SER A 93 -17.43 -6.52 -19.34
CA SER A 93 -17.76 -6.74 -20.74
C SER A 93 -17.93 -5.39 -21.43
N VAL A 94 -17.69 -5.35 -22.74
CA VAL A 94 -17.88 -4.13 -23.53
C VAL A 94 -19.38 -3.79 -23.55
N PRO A 95 -19.78 -2.58 -23.12
CA PRO A 95 -21.18 -2.17 -23.19
C PRO A 95 -21.68 -2.12 -24.60
N ASN A 96 -23.03 -2.26 -24.76
CA ASN A 96 -23.68 -2.32 -26.06
C ASN A 96 -23.38 -1.06 -26.89
N PRO A 97 -22.66 -1.18 -28.03
CA PRO A 97 -22.29 -0.03 -28.86
C PRO A 97 -23.48 0.57 -29.62
N LEU A 98 -24.61 -0.12 -29.68
CA LEU A 98 -25.83 0.38 -30.35
C LEU A 98 -26.64 1.31 -29.44
N CYS A 99 -26.37 1.28 -28.14
CA CYS A 99 -26.99 2.19 -27.19
C CYS A 99 -26.10 3.44 -27.02
N PRO A 100 -26.68 4.66 -27.10
CA PRO A 100 -25.89 5.89 -26.93
C PRO A 100 -25.12 5.94 -25.58
N VAL A 101 -25.72 5.45 -24.52
CA VAL A 101 -25.03 5.35 -23.20
C VAL A 101 -23.96 4.29 -23.28
N GLY A 102 -24.28 3.08 -23.74
CA GLY A 102 -23.31 1.97 -23.79
C GLY A 102 -22.09 2.30 -24.63
N ARG A 103 -22.24 3.05 -25.70
CA ARG A 103 -21.13 3.39 -26.61
C ARG A 103 -20.21 4.49 -26.05
N ASN A 104 -20.68 5.28 -25.07
CA ASN A 104 -19.94 6.43 -24.55
C ASN A 104 -19.57 6.32 -23.04
N ILE A 105 -20.24 5.45 -22.27
CA ILE A 105 -20.16 5.46 -20.80
C ILE A 105 -18.73 5.20 -20.30
N GLN A 106 -17.98 4.29 -20.92
CA GLN A 106 -16.64 3.96 -20.45
C GLN A 106 -15.67 5.14 -20.61
N ASP A 107 -15.77 5.86 -21.73
CA ASP A 107 -14.93 7.04 -21.95
C ASP A 107 -15.26 8.15 -20.96
N VAL A 108 -16.54 8.38 -20.70
CA VAL A 108 -16.99 9.38 -19.74
C VAL A 108 -16.50 9.04 -18.32
N LEU A 109 -16.68 7.78 -17.91
CA LEU A 109 -16.28 7.33 -16.59
C LEU A 109 -14.75 7.31 -16.43
N THR A 110 -14.02 6.98 -17.49
CA THR A 110 -12.55 7.00 -17.44
C THR A 110 -12.04 8.40 -17.14
N GLU A 111 -12.64 9.43 -17.72
CA GLU A 111 -12.26 10.82 -17.42
C GLU A 111 -12.59 11.19 -15.97
N ILE A 112 -13.80 10.84 -15.50
CA ILE A 112 -14.23 11.12 -14.14
C ILE A 112 -13.36 10.40 -13.13
N TYR A 113 -13.11 9.10 -13.34
CA TYR A 113 -12.31 8.28 -12.43
C TYR A 113 -10.86 8.72 -12.42
N GLY A 114 -10.32 9.16 -13.57
CA GLY A 114 -8.97 9.71 -13.64
C GLY A 114 -8.79 10.90 -12.73
N GLU A 115 -9.78 11.79 -12.66
CA GLU A 115 -9.74 12.94 -11.75
C GLU A 115 -9.84 12.51 -10.30
N VAL A 116 -10.70 11.56 -9.98
CA VAL A 116 -10.82 11.00 -8.62
C VAL A 116 -9.50 10.37 -8.19
N GLU A 117 -8.87 9.57 -9.05
CA GLU A 117 -7.60 8.92 -8.76
C GLU A 117 -6.48 9.95 -8.58
N ARG A 118 -6.46 11.00 -9.38
CA ARG A 118 -5.47 12.07 -9.24
C ARG A 118 -5.59 12.76 -7.88
N GLN A 119 -6.80 13.07 -7.43
CA GLN A 119 -7.04 13.66 -6.13
C GLN A 119 -6.66 12.72 -4.99
N MET A 120 -6.94 11.43 -5.14
CA MET A 120 -6.54 10.42 -4.17
C MET A 120 -5.01 10.33 -4.08
N ASP A 121 -4.32 10.31 -5.21
CA ASP A 121 -2.86 10.27 -5.25
C ASP A 121 -2.25 11.49 -4.56
N GLU A 122 -2.79 12.68 -4.83
CA GLU A 122 -2.35 13.91 -4.17
C GLU A 122 -2.51 13.84 -2.65
N GLN A 123 -3.64 13.29 -2.19
CA GLN A 123 -3.89 13.15 -0.76
C GLN A 123 -2.96 12.12 -0.11
N LEU A 124 -2.76 10.98 -0.78
CA LEU A 124 -1.86 9.93 -0.28
C LEU A 124 -0.39 10.41 -0.22
N ALA A 125 0.00 11.30 -1.13
CA ALA A 125 1.36 11.84 -1.16
C ALA A 125 1.66 12.78 0.03
N LYS A 126 0.63 13.25 0.74
CA LYS A 126 0.79 14.15 1.89
C LYS A 126 1.05 13.43 3.20
N THR A 127 0.81 12.13 3.27
CA THR A 127 0.97 11.35 4.50
C THR A 127 2.15 10.39 4.35
N THR A 128 3.03 10.37 5.35
CA THR A 128 4.18 9.49 5.39
C THR A 128 3.97 8.36 6.40
N ILE A 129 4.79 7.32 6.30
CA ILE A 129 4.79 6.24 7.30
C ILE A 129 5.14 6.81 8.68
N ALA A 130 6.08 7.76 8.75
CA ALA A 130 6.39 8.44 10.03
C ALA A 130 5.16 9.14 10.60
N GLY A 131 4.34 9.75 9.75
CA GLY A 131 3.09 10.39 10.17
C GLY A 131 2.08 9.40 10.70
N VAL A 132 1.94 8.25 10.04
CA VAL A 132 1.04 7.18 10.50
C VAL A 132 1.51 6.65 11.87
N LEU A 133 2.81 6.38 12.00
CA LEU A 133 3.37 5.92 13.27
C LEU A 133 3.12 6.94 14.39
N GLY A 134 3.35 8.21 14.11
CA GLY A 134 3.09 9.28 15.07
C GLY A 134 1.64 9.30 15.55
N SER A 135 0.70 9.10 14.65
CA SER A 135 -0.74 9.03 14.99
C SER A 135 -1.06 7.81 15.85
N VAL A 136 -0.47 6.66 15.54
CA VAL A 136 -0.63 5.43 16.34
C VAL A 136 -0.09 5.65 17.76
N GLN A 137 1.12 6.19 17.87
CA GLN A 137 1.76 6.43 19.16
C GLN A 137 0.98 7.44 20.01
N LYS A 138 0.42 8.47 19.37
CA LYS A 138 -0.40 9.46 20.07
C LYS A 138 -1.66 8.83 20.68
N ARG A 139 -2.31 7.93 19.93
CA ARG A 139 -3.50 7.22 20.43
C ARG A 139 -3.19 6.25 21.54
N GLU A 140 -2.02 5.62 21.49
CA GLU A 140 -1.59 4.67 22.52
C GLU A 140 -1.34 5.36 23.85
N ARG A 141 -0.87 6.61 23.82
CA ARG A 141 -0.62 7.41 25.02
C ARG A 141 -1.87 8.10 25.59
N ALA A 142 -2.95 8.10 24.84
CA ALA A 142 -4.19 8.78 25.25
C ALA A 142 -4.95 8.01 26.34
#